data_007e2af6d2021e7983f0bc37b7fd5940
#
_entry.id   007e2af6d2021e7983f0bc37b7fd5940
#
_cell.length_a   1.000
_cell.length_b   1.000
_cell.length_c   1.000
_cell.angle_alpha   90.00
_cell.angle_beta   90.00
_cell.angle_gamma   90.00
#
_symmetry.space_group_name_H-M   'P 1'
#
loop_
_entity.id
_entity.type
_entity.pdbx_description
1 polymer ?
#
loop_
_entity_poly.entity_id
_entity_poly.type
_entity_poly.pdbx_seq_one_letter_code
_entity_poly.pdbx_strand_id
1 'polypeptide(L)'
;MLFIPFKPLLAGGSPVDLIWLALGNAALAEFAAHARPGAVVLDLQHGLWDRHSLEAAVGMAGRHVPVIARCAANTPHHICQALDSGASSVLVPLVETAEEARRAVMAGRYPPEGVRSAGGVRPLLAGIEAMLEAGGHVAVGVMIETVQGVENVAAIAAVPGIDYVFIGTGDLALSRGTNDPEVLERDCRRVFEAAQQRGIPCGIYTGTVEAAREAFGKGYKLAVCANDTDVARAGFMQATQGVRA
;
A
#
# COMPACT_ATOMS: atom_id res chain seq x y z
N MET A 1 -16.83 -7.84 -11.69
CA MET A 1 -15.92 -7.60 -10.54
C MET A 1 -15.67 -6.10 -10.46
N LEU A 2 -15.75 -5.48 -9.30
CA LEU A 2 -15.66 -4.02 -9.13
C LEU A 2 -14.25 -3.46 -9.25
N PHE A 3 -13.22 -4.31 -9.12
CA PHE A 3 -11.80 -3.97 -9.20
C PHE A 3 -10.96 -5.18 -9.62
N ILE A 4 -9.71 -4.95 -10.02
CA ILE A 4 -8.74 -6.03 -10.22
C ILE A 4 -8.23 -6.47 -8.84
N PRO A 5 -8.42 -7.75 -8.43
CA PRO A 5 -8.03 -8.20 -7.09
C PRO A 5 -6.52 -8.18 -6.90
N PHE A 6 -6.08 -7.75 -5.70
CA PHE A 6 -4.66 -7.72 -5.35
C PHE A 6 -4.16 -9.04 -4.72
N LYS A 7 -5.01 -9.75 -3.97
CA LYS A 7 -4.66 -11.00 -3.30
C LYS A 7 -4.02 -12.07 -4.20
N PRO A 8 -4.46 -12.29 -5.46
CA PRO A 8 -3.81 -13.26 -6.33
C PRO A 8 -2.34 -12.92 -6.64
N LEU A 9 -1.99 -11.62 -6.72
CA LEU A 9 -0.61 -11.19 -6.91
C LEU A 9 0.25 -11.45 -5.65
N LEU A 10 -0.33 -11.28 -4.47
CA LEU A 10 0.33 -11.61 -3.20
C LEU A 10 0.63 -13.10 -3.10
N ALA A 11 -0.32 -13.96 -3.50
CA ALA A 11 -0.18 -15.42 -3.46
C ALA A 11 0.72 -15.98 -4.57
N GLY A 12 0.88 -15.25 -5.69
CA GLY A 12 1.70 -15.68 -6.82
C GLY A 12 3.20 -15.69 -6.51
N GLY A 13 4.00 -16.41 -7.31
CA GLY A 13 5.45 -16.54 -7.12
C GLY A 13 6.27 -15.32 -7.57
N SER A 14 5.72 -14.47 -8.45
CA SER A 14 6.47 -13.34 -9.02
C SER A 14 6.49 -12.11 -8.11
N PRO A 15 7.58 -11.34 -8.09
CA PRO A 15 7.63 -10.03 -7.43
C PRO A 15 6.56 -9.08 -7.98
N VAL A 16 6.17 -8.09 -7.18
CA VAL A 16 5.16 -7.08 -7.53
C VAL A 16 5.79 -5.70 -7.38
N ASP A 17 6.03 -5.04 -8.48
CA ASP A 17 6.52 -3.67 -8.52
C ASP A 17 5.38 -2.68 -8.29
N LEU A 18 5.66 -1.63 -7.53
CA LEU A 18 4.70 -0.62 -7.13
C LEU A 18 5.12 0.75 -7.64
N ILE A 19 4.16 1.52 -8.18
CA ILE A 19 4.32 2.96 -8.38
C ILE A 19 3.54 3.69 -7.29
N TRP A 20 4.23 4.59 -6.58
CA TRP A 20 3.66 5.37 -5.47
C TRP A 20 3.20 6.75 -5.94
N LEU A 21 1.95 7.12 -5.65
CA LEU A 21 1.30 8.31 -6.18
C LEU A 21 0.83 9.21 -5.03
N ALA A 22 1.42 10.39 -4.93
CA ALA A 22 1.15 11.38 -3.89
C ALA A 22 0.57 12.70 -4.44
N LEU A 23 0.70 12.98 -5.75
CA LEU A 23 0.30 14.29 -6.33
C LEU A 23 -1.21 14.53 -6.44
N GLY A 24 -2.05 13.55 -6.07
CA GLY A 24 -3.51 13.73 -6.04
C GLY A 24 -4.16 13.91 -7.41
N ASN A 25 -3.50 13.49 -8.49
CA ASN A 25 -3.96 13.70 -9.86
C ASN A 25 -4.42 12.39 -10.51
N ALA A 26 -5.73 12.30 -10.82
CA ALA A 26 -6.32 11.09 -11.37
C ALA A 26 -5.81 10.74 -12.78
N ALA A 27 -5.54 11.73 -13.64
CA ALA A 27 -4.97 11.48 -14.96
C ALA A 27 -3.53 10.94 -14.85
N LEU A 28 -2.74 11.44 -13.89
CA LEU A 28 -1.40 10.92 -13.63
C LEU A 28 -1.46 9.46 -13.14
N ALA A 29 -2.46 9.12 -12.31
CA ALA A 29 -2.67 7.75 -11.86
C ALA A 29 -3.03 6.81 -13.04
N GLU A 30 -3.80 7.30 -14.02
CA GLU A 30 -4.09 6.56 -15.25
C GLU A 30 -2.82 6.35 -16.08
N PHE A 31 -1.98 7.38 -16.28
CA PHE A 31 -0.68 7.24 -16.96
C PHE A 31 0.22 6.21 -16.25
N ALA A 32 0.31 6.26 -14.92
CA ALA A 32 1.08 5.28 -14.15
C ALA A 32 0.54 3.86 -14.35
N ALA A 33 -0.78 3.67 -14.35
CA ALA A 33 -1.42 2.38 -14.58
C ALA A 33 -1.21 1.85 -16.02
N HIS A 34 -1.12 2.73 -17.01
CA HIS A 34 -0.79 2.35 -18.39
C HIS A 34 0.65 1.81 -18.55
N ALA A 35 1.57 2.17 -17.66
CA ALA A 35 2.89 1.54 -17.59
C ALA A 35 2.84 0.07 -17.11
N ARG A 36 1.66 -0.39 -16.66
CA ARG A 36 1.37 -1.76 -16.20
C ARG A 36 2.29 -2.25 -15.07
N PRO A 37 2.48 -1.46 -14.00
CA PRO A 37 3.11 -1.98 -12.80
C PRO A 37 2.26 -3.11 -12.20
N GLY A 38 2.83 -3.87 -11.27
CA GLY A 38 2.07 -4.86 -10.51
C GLY A 38 0.91 -4.26 -9.73
N ALA A 39 1.07 -3.02 -9.20
CA ALA A 39 -0.02 -2.20 -8.63
C ALA A 39 0.39 -0.72 -8.55
N VAL A 40 -0.59 0.16 -8.36
CA VAL A 40 -0.37 1.56 -7.97
C VAL A 40 -0.78 1.76 -6.52
N VAL A 41 -0.04 2.60 -5.79
CA VAL A 41 -0.37 3.00 -4.42
C VAL A 41 -0.82 4.45 -4.42
N LEU A 42 -2.03 4.73 -3.95
CA LEU A 42 -2.53 6.08 -3.71
C LEU A 42 -2.30 6.44 -2.25
N ASP A 43 -1.50 7.47 -2.01
CA ASP A 43 -1.06 7.85 -0.67
C ASP A 43 -2.00 8.88 -0.04
N LEU A 44 -2.94 8.41 0.80
CA LEU A 44 -3.89 9.30 1.47
C LEU A 44 -3.33 9.90 2.78
N GLN A 45 -2.14 9.47 3.22
CA GLN A 45 -1.52 9.98 4.45
C GLN A 45 -0.74 11.27 4.18
N HIS A 46 0.10 11.29 3.16
CA HIS A 46 0.98 12.41 2.84
C HIS A 46 0.76 13.00 1.44
N GLY A 47 -0.13 12.39 0.64
CA GLY A 47 -0.47 12.87 -0.68
C GLY A 47 -1.55 13.95 -0.68
N LEU A 48 -1.76 14.54 -1.86
CA LEU A 48 -2.71 15.63 -2.10
C LEU A 48 -4.10 15.11 -2.52
N TRP A 49 -4.43 13.86 -2.17
CA TRP A 49 -5.70 13.23 -2.54
C TRP A 49 -6.85 13.76 -1.69
N ASP A 50 -7.88 14.26 -2.35
CA ASP A 50 -9.20 14.42 -1.76
C ASP A 50 -10.13 13.26 -2.18
N ARG A 51 -11.37 13.25 -1.67
CA ARG A 51 -12.31 12.19 -1.98
C ARG A 51 -12.64 12.10 -3.47
N HIS A 52 -12.77 13.21 -4.17
CA HIS A 52 -13.12 13.23 -5.60
C HIS A 52 -11.97 12.73 -6.47
N SER A 53 -10.76 13.22 -6.22
CA SER A 53 -9.56 12.80 -6.95
C SER A 53 -9.24 11.32 -6.69
N LEU A 54 -9.42 10.84 -5.44
CA LEU A 54 -9.30 9.43 -5.09
C LEU A 54 -10.28 8.55 -5.88
N GLU A 55 -11.58 8.90 -5.85
CA GLU A 55 -12.62 8.16 -6.56
C GLU A 55 -12.37 8.12 -8.08
N ALA A 56 -11.94 9.25 -8.65
CA ALA A 56 -11.57 9.33 -10.07
C ALA A 56 -10.37 8.44 -10.39
N ALA A 57 -9.29 8.55 -9.60
CA ALA A 57 -8.07 7.77 -9.81
C ALA A 57 -8.31 6.26 -9.72
N VAL A 58 -9.07 5.81 -8.70
CA VAL A 58 -9.44 4.39 -8.58
C VAL A 58 -10.28 3.93 -9.77
N GLY A 59 -11.20 4.79 -10.26
CA GLY A 59 -12.03 4.48 -11.42
C GLY A 59 -11.25 4.36 -12.73
N MET A 60 -10.18 5.14 -12.90
CA MET A 60 -9.32 5.15 -14.09
C MET A 60 -8.23 4.06 -13.98
N ALA A 61 -7.39 4.11 -12.97
CA ALA A 61 -6.27 3.18 -12.80
C ALA A 61 -6.73 1.74 -12.52
N GLY A 62 -7.79 1.55 -11.73
CA GLY A 62 -8.29 0.24 -11.32
C GLY A 62 -8.85 -0.64 -12.44
N ARG A 63 -8.98 -0.10 -13.66
CA ARG A 63 -9.30 -0.87 -14.87
C ARG A 63 -8.08 -1.57 -15.47
N HIS A 64 -6.88 -1.13 -15.12
CA HIS A 64 -5.62 -1.58 -15.72
C HIS A 64 -4.79 -2.40 -14.74
N VAL A 65 -4.73 -1.98 -13.48
CA VAL A 65 -3.92 -2.60 -12.42
C VAL A 65 -4.66 -2.55 -11.08
N PRO A 66 -4.31 -3.42 -10.12
CA PRO A 66 -4.78 -3.29 -8.74
C PRO A 66 -4.41 -1.93 -8.14
N VAL A 67 -5.30 -1.37 -7.34
CA VAL A 67 -5.08 -0.11 -6.62
C VAL A 67 -5.00 -0.40 -5.13
N ILE A 68 -3.90 0.00 -4.52
CA ILE A 68 -3.67 0.01 -3.09
C ILE A 68 -3.92 1.43 -2.58
N ALA A 69 -4.71 1.62 -1.54
CA ALA A 69 -4.83 2.91 -0.88
C ALA A 69 -4.09 2.87 0.46
N ARG A 70 -3.01 3.66 0.61
CA ARG A 70 -2.42 3.89 1.93
C ARG A 70 -3.35 4.82 2.70
N CYS A 71 -3.93 4.33 3.80
CA CYS A 71 -4.89 5.07 4.60
C CYS A 71 -4.26 6.30 5.26
N ALA A 72 -5.04 7.36 5.48
CA ALA A 72 -4.57 8.54 6.19
C ALA A 72 -4.23 8.24 7.67
N ALA A 73 -4.90 7.28 8.28
CA ALA A 73 -4.64 6.82 9.65
C ALA A 73 -5.25 5.43 9.88
N ASN A 74 -4.79 4.76 10.94
CA ASN A 74 -5.36 3.49 11.40
C ASN A 74 -6.66 3.71 12.19
N THR A 75 -7.72 4.11 11.48
CA THR A 75 -9.06 4.24 12.05
C THR A 75 -10.09 3.59 11.13
N PRO A 76 -11.22 3.06 11.66
CA PRO A 76 -12.28 2.47 10.85
C PRO A 76 -12.80 3.42 9.77
N HIS A 77 -12.89 4.73 10.07
CA HIS A 77 -13.35 5.74 9.11
C HIS A 77 -12.42 5.83 7.89
N HIS A 78 -11.10 6.00 8.10
CA HIS A 78 -10.14 6.14 7.00
C HIS A 78 -9.98 4.85 6.18
N ILE A 79 -10.03 3.69 6.85
CA ILE A 79 -10.00 2.38 6.17
C ILE A 79 -11.26 2.18 5.32
N CYS A 80 -12.43 2.48 5.87
CA CYS A 80 -13.69 2.40 5.15
C CYS A 80 -13.71 3.36 3.95
N GLN A 81 -13.28 4.62 4.13
CA GLN A 81 -13.20 5.61 3.06
C GLN A 81 -12.31 5.16 1.90
N ALA A 82 -11.14 4.59 2.21
CA ALA A 82 -10.23 4.04 1.22
C ALA A 82 -10.88 2.88 0.43
N LEU A 83 -11.56 1.96 1.11
CA LEU A 83 -12.23 0.83 0.49
C LEU A 83 -13.50 1.21 -0.29
N ASP A 84 -14.20 2.24 0.14
CA ASP A 84 -15.40 2.74 -0.53
C ASP A 84 -15.08 3.45 -1.86
N SER A 85 -13.83 3.90 -2.04
CA SER A 85 -13.36 4.35 -3.35
C SER A 85 -13.28 3.22 -4.39
N GLY A 86 -13.29 1.95 -3.95
CA GLY A 86 -13.12 0.76 -4.78
C GLY A 86 -11.67 0.27 -4.88
N ALA A 87 -10.79 0.71 -3.99
CA ALA A 87 -9.43 0.16 -3.89
C ALA A 87 -9.47 -1.34 -3.59
N SER A 88 -8.61 -2.12 -4.23
CA SER A 88 -8.50 -3.58 -4.04
C SER A 88 -7.68 -3.97 -2.81
N SER A 89 -6.98 -3.02 -2.24
CA SER A 89 -6.20 -3.20 -1.01
C SER A 89 -6.13 -1.89 -0.23
N VAL A 90 -6.04 -2.01 1.09
CA VAL A 90 -5.60 -0.93 1.98
C VAL A 90 -4.22 -1.25 2.55
N LEU A 91 -3.42 -0.22 2.72
CA LEU A 91 -2.17 -0.25 3.47
C LEU A 91 -2.32 0.70 4.67
N VAL A 92 -2.36 0.13 5.87
CA VAL A 92 -2.63 0.86 7.11
C VAL A 92 -1.31 1.28 7.75
N PRO A 93 -1.04 2.61 7.88
CA PRO A 93 0.22 3.12 8.40
C PRO A 93 0.33 3.00 9.92
N LEU A 94 1.55 3.15 10.44
CA LEU A 94 1.89 3.31 11.87
C LEU A 94 1.30 2.21 12.76
N VAL A 95 1.37 0.95 12.31
CA VAL A 95 0.90 -0.19 13.12
C VAL A 95 2.03 -0.64 14.04
N GLU A 96 1.83 -0.47 15.34
CA GLU A 96 2.83 -0.73 16.36
C GLU A 96 2.51 -1.93 17.27
N THR A 97 1.25 -2.37 17.27
CA THR A 97 0.78 -3.46 18.15
C THR A 97 -0.13 -4.44 17.41
N ALA A 98 -0.20 -5.67 17.92
CA ALA A 98 -1.13 -6.69 17.42
C ALA A 98 -2.60 -6.24 17.56
N GLU A 99 -2.94 -5.41 18.57
CA GLU A 99 -4.28 -4.89 18.74
C GLU A 99 -4.64 -3.87 17.65
N GLU A 100 -3.72 -2.99 17.29
CA GLU A 100 -3.89 -2.07 16.15
C GLU A 100 -4.04 -2.81 14.84
N ALA A 101 -3.24 -3.86 14.63
CA ALA A 101 -3.37 -4.73 13.47
C ALA A 101 -4.73 -5.43 13.41
N ARG A 102 -5.25 -5.95 14.52
CA ARG A 102 -6.60 -6.55 14.60
C ARG A 102 -7.68 -5.52 14.24
N ARG A 103 -7.60 -4.29 14.80
CA ARG A 103 -8.55 -3.22 14.47
C ARG A 103 -8.54 -2.89 12.99
N ALA A 104 -7.35 -2.83 12.36
CA ALA A 104 -7.21 -2.61 10.93
C ALA A 104 -7.90 -3.71 10.10
N VAL A 105 -7.65 -4.98 10.44
CA VAL A 105 -8.30 -6.13 9.78
C VAL A 105 -9.81 -6.06 9.93
N MET A 106 -10.33 -5.87 11.15
CA MET A 106 -11.76 -5.79 11.42
C MET A 106 -12.44 -4.64 10.67
N ALA A 107 -11.78 -3.47 10.57
CA ALA A 107 -12.28 -2.33 9.82
C ALA A 107 -12.34 -2.59 8.30
N GLY A 108 -11.51 -3.48 7.79
CA GLY A 108 -11.48 -3.88 6.37
C GLY A 108 -12.49 -4.98 6.00
N ARG A 109 -13.19 -5.59 6.95
CA ARG A 109 -14.11 -6.72 6.74
C ARG A 109 -15.54 -6.37 7.13
N TYR A 110 -16.50 -6.85 6.35
CA TYR A 110 -17.92 -6.76 6.70
C TYR A 110 -18.28 -7.75 7.83
N PRO A 111 -19.36 -7.51 8.59
CA PRO A 111 -19.88 -8.51 9.50
C PRO A 111 -20.21 -9.83 8.80
N PRO A 112 -20.01 -11.00 9.46
CA PRO A 112 -19.60 -11.15 10.86
C PRO A 112 -18.09 -11.11 11.11
N GLU A 113 -17.23 -11.11 10.08
CA GLU A 113 -15.77 -11.16 10.20
C GLU A 113 -15.15 -9.85 10.67
N GLY A 114 -15.88 -8.75 10.59
CA GLY A 114 -15.41 -7.42 10.97
C GLY A 114 -16.51 -6.44 11.28
N VAL A 115 -16.15 -5.14 11.21
CA VAL A 115 -17.03 -4.02 11.59
C VAL A 115 -17.15 -2.98 10.47
N ARG A 116 -16.74 -3.30 9.23
CA ARG A 116 -16.88 -2.37 8.09
C ARG A 116 -18.35 -2.06 7.87
N SER A 117 -18.68 -0.76 7.81
CA SER A 117 -20.01 -0.30 7.45
C SER A 117 -20.29 -0.60 5.98
N ALA A 118 -21.47 -1.15 5.69
CA ALA A 118 -21.94 -1.34 4.32
C ALA A 118 -22.35 0.00 3.71
N GLY A 119 -21.75 0.37 2.56
CA GLY A 119 -22.02 1.63 1.89
C GLY A 119 -21.05 1.91 0.76
N GLY A 120 -20.99 3.20 0.41
CA GLY A 120 -20.15 3.67 -0.69
C GLY A 120 -20.86 3.58 -2.05
N VAL A 121 -20.69 4.64 -2.86
CA VAL A 121 -21.35 4.71 -4.19
C VAL A 121 -20.78 3.63 -5.10
N ARG A 122 -19.45 3.51 -5.18
CA ARG A 122 -18.79 2.54 -6.06
C ARG A 122 -19.02 1.08 -5.66
N PRO A 123 -18.87 0.67 -4.39
CA PRO A 123 -19.15 -0.71 -3.98
C PRO A 123 -20.58 -1.14 -4.29
N LEU A 124 -21.56 -0.23 -4.22
CA LEU A 124 -22.97 -0.54 -4.45
C LEU A 124 -23.41 -0.50 -5.92
N LEU A 125 -22.54 -0.12 -6.87
CA LEU A 125 -22.90 -0.04 -8.29
C LEU A 125 -23.49 -1.34 -8.86
N ALA A 126 -23.07 -2.48 -8.37
CA ALA A 126 -23.58 -3.80 -8.80
C ALA A 126 -24.48 -4.48 -7.76
N GLY A 127 -24.94 -3.72 -6.75
CA GLY A 127 -25.80 -4.21 -5.67
C GLY A 127 -25.05 -4.73 -4.45
N ILE A 128 -25.82 -5.02 -3.40
CA ILE A 128 -25.24 -5.36 -2.09
C ILE A 128 -24.53 -6.72 -2.09
N GLU A 129 -25.03 -7.70 -2.81
CA GLU A 129 -24.41 -9.03 -2.90
C GLU A 129 -23.02 -8.94 -3.55
N ALA A 130 -22.90 -8.23 -4.67
CA ALA A 130 -21.62 -7.99 -5.33
C ALA A 130 -20.64 -7.16 -4.47
N MET A 131 -21.15 -6.23 -3.66
CA MET A 131 -20.36 -5.48 -2.68
C MET A 131 -19.77 -6.40 -1.60
N LEU A 132 -20.58 -7.30 -1.04
CA LEU A 132 -20.16 -8.24 0.00
C LEU A 132 -19.14 -9.25 -0.56
N GLU A 133 -19.38 -9.81 -1.75
CA GLU A 133 -18.45 -10.69 -2.44
C GLU A 133 -17.10 -9.99 -2.69
N ALA A 134 -17.14 -8.77 -3.26
CA ALA A 134 -15.91 -7.99 -3.49
C ALA A 134 -15.17 -7.68 -2.19
N GLY A 135 -15.89 -7.40 -1.09
CA GLY A 135 -15.32 -7.18 0.23
C GLY A 135 -14.46 -8.34 0.74
N GLY A 136 -14.82 -9.58 0.43
CA GLY A 136 -14.02 -10.77 0.75
C GLY A 136 -12.68 -10.83 0.01
N HIS A 137 -12.57 -10.17 -1.15
CA HIS A 137 -11.36 -10.14 -1.98
C HIS A 137 -10.43 -8.95 -1.70
N VAL A 138 -10.83 -8.02 -0.84
CA VAL A 138 -9.96 -6.91 -0.43
C VAL A 138 -8.78 -7.42 0.38
N ALA A 139 -7.57 -6.92 0.07
CA ALA A 139 -6.37 -7.17 0.87
C ALA A 139 -6.19 -6.10 1.96
N VAL A 140 -5.76 -6.52 3.15
CA VAL A 140 -5.39 -5.63 4.25
C VAL A 140 -3.90 -5.80 4.55
N GLY A 141 -3.13 -4.76 4.24
CA GLY A 141 -1.72 -4.65 4.59
C GLY A 141 -1.51 -3.73 5.78
N VAL A 142 -0.49 -4.00 6.57
CA VAL A 142 -0.05 -3.16 7.69
C VAL A 142 1.37 -2.66 7.46
N MET A 143 1.62 -1.38 7.79
CA MET A 143 2.92 -0.76 7.62
C MET A 143 3.67 -0.73 8.94
N ILE A 144 4.89 -1.26 8.92
CA ILE A 144 5.83 -1.26 10.03
C ILE A 144 6.88 -0.20 9.73
N GLU A 145 6.85 0.88 10.48
CA GLU A 145 7.65 2.07 10.19
C GLU A 145 8.09 2.82 11.46
N THR A 146 8.01 2.14 12.62
CA THR A 146 8.51 2.65 13.90
C THR A 146 9.32 1.59 14.62
N VAL A 147 10.19 2.03 15.55
CA VAL A 147 10.96 1.13 16.42
C VAL A 147 10.04 0.16 17.15
N GLN A 148 8.95 0.68 17.72
CA GLN A 148 7.97 -0.13 18.44
C GLN A 148 7.30 -1.16 17.55
N GLY A 149 6.94 -0.78 16.30
CA GLY A 149 6.40 -1.71 15.31
C GLY A 149 7.36 -2.84 14.97
N VAL A 150 8.67 -2.52 14.80
CA VAL A 150 9.73 -3.52 14.59
C VAL A 150 9.87 -4.45 15.80
N GLU A 151 9.83 -3.93 17.02
CA GLU A 151 9.92 -4.74 18.25
C GLU A 151 8.76 -5.72 18.38
N ASN A 152 7.56 -5.31 18.00
CA ASN A 152 6.33 -6.06 18.10
C ASN A 152 5.95 -6.86 16.84
N VAL A 153 6.77 -6.83 15.79
CA VAL A 153 6.40 -7.36 14.46
C VAL A 153 5.98 -8.82 14.48
N ALA A 154 6.60 -9.66 15.32
CA ALA A 154 6.23 -11.07 15.44
C ALA A 154 4.78 -11.27 15.93
N ALA A 155 4.32 -10.43 16.85
CA ALA A 155 2.95 -10.42 17.35
C ALA A 155 1.98 -9.79 16.33
N ILE A 156 2.41 -8.75 15.63
CA ILE A 156 1.64 -8.11 14.55
C ILE A 156 1.41 -9.11 13.40
N ALA A 157 2.48 -9.72 12.89
CA ALA A 157 2.40 -10.70 11.79
C ALA A 157 1.62 -11.97 12.14
N ALA A 158 1.41 -12.26 13.44
CA ALA A 158 0.59 -13.37 13.90
C ALA A 158 -0.93 -13.08 13.87
N VAL A 159 -1.35 -11.85 13.60
CA VAL A 159 -2.77 -11.46 13.58
C VAL A 159 -3.45 -12.06 12.34
N PRO A 160 -4.51 -12.87 12.52
CA PRO A 160 -5.24 -13.44 11.38
C PRO A 160 -5.88 -12.34 10.52
N GLY A 161 -5.85 -12.53 9.20
CA GLY A 161 -6.49 -11.61 8.25
C GLY A 161 -5.60 -10.48 7.75
N ILE A 162 -4.35 -10.38 8.22
CA ILE A 162 -3.31 -9.58 7.55
C ILE A 162 -2.90 -10.31 6.28
N ASP A 163 -3.00 -9.64 5.14
CA ASP A 163 -2.65 -10.21 3.84
C ASP A 163 -1.18 -9.93 3.46
N TYR A 164 -0.57 -8.87 3.99
CA TYR A 164 0.86 -8.55 3.82
C TYR A 164 1.36 -7.54 4.85
N VAL A 165 2.67 -7.54 5.08
CA VAL A 165 3.39 -6.54 5.88
C VAL A 165 4.19 -5.65 4.93
N PHE A 166 4.29 -4.35 5.23
CA PHE A 166 5.04 -3.40 4.41
C PHE A 166 5.96 -2.54 5.28
N ILE A 167 7.20 -2.34 4.87
CA ILE A 167 8.18 -1.55 5.60
C ILE A 167 8.21 -0.12 5.06
N GLY A 168 7.90 0.85 5.90
CA GLY A 168 8.05 2.29 5.64
C GLY A 168 9.44 2.77 6.07
N THR A 169 10.41 2.74 5.16
CA THR A 169 11.83 2.98 5.49
C THR A 169 12.11 4.42 5.94
N GLY A 170 11.36 5.40 5.42
CA GLY A 170 11.52 6.81 5.79
C GLY A 170 11.16 7.08 7.26
N ASP A 171 9.95 6.71 7.66
CA ASP A 171 9.48 6.89 9.03
C ASP A 171 10.23 5.99 10.02
N LEU A 172 10.66 4.80 9.57
CA LEU A 172 11.50 3.93 10.39
C LEU A 172 12.85 4.60 10.73
N ALA A 173 13.48 5.25 9.76
CA ALA A 173 14.72 5.98 9.98
C ALA A 173 14.52 7.16 10.95
N LEU A 174 13.42 7.91 10.79
CA LEU A 174 13.04 8.99 11.71
C LEU A 174 12.77 8.46 13.12
N SER A 175 11.98 7.40 13.24
CA SER A 175 11.66 6.76 14.54
C SER A 175 12.91 6.21 15.23
N ARG A 176 13.87 5.67 14.46
CA ARG A 176 15.15 5.17 14.98
C ARG A 176 16.13 6.31 15.32
N GLY A 177 15.90 7.50 14.81
CA GLY A 177 16.79 8.67 14.99
C GLY A 177 18.14 8.52 14.28
N THR A 178 18.21 7.70 13.23
CA THR A 178 19.43 7.47 12.45
C THR A 178 19.12 7.09 11.00
N ASN A 179 20.05 7.48 10.11
CA ASN A 179 20.10 7.00 8.72
C ASN A 179 21.23 5.98 8.49
N ASP A 180 21.77 5.37 9.54
CA ASP A 180 22.79 4.34 9.43
C ASP A 180 22.21 3.12 8.68
N PRO A 181 22.76 2.78 7.49
CA PRO A 181 22.24 1.70 6.66
C PRO A 181 22.27 0.33 7.36
N GLU A 182 23.28 0.07 8.19
CA GLU A 182 23.41 -1.23 8.89
C GLU A 182 22.32 -1.39 9.96
N VAL A 183 21.98 -0.30 10.65
CA VAL A 183 20.91 -0.29 11.66
C VAL A 183 19.56 -0.52 10.99
N LEU A 184 19.29 0.23 9.93
CA LEU A 184 18.02 0.12 9.20
C LEU A 184 17.86 -1.22 8.48
N GLU A 185 18.94 -1.77 7.90
CA GLU A 185 18.90 -3.09 7.27
C GLU A 185 18.61 -4.19 8.29
N ARG A 186 19.16 -4.12 9.49
CA ARG A 186 18.85 -5.06 10.57
C ARG A 186 17.38 -5.02 10.98
N ASP A 187 16.78 -3.81 11.10
CA ASP A 187 15.37 -3.65 11.40
C ASP A 187 14.49 -4.19 10.26
N CYS A 188 14.80 -3.85 9.02
CA CYS A 188 14.09 -4.36 7.84
C CYS A 188 14.16 -5.89 7.76
N ARG A 189 15.31 -6.47 8.02
CA ARG A 189 15.49 -7.94 8.06
C ARG A 189 14.63 -8.58 9.14
N ARG A 190 14.58 -8.00 10.33
CA ARG A 190 13.72 -8.50 11.42
C ARG A 190 12.24 -8.52 11.02
N VAL A 191 11.77 -7.46 10.35
CA VAL A 191 10.39 -7.41 9.84
C VAL A 191 10.15 -8.46 8.77
N PHE A 192 11.09 -8.58 7.81
CA PHE A 192 11.03 -9.56 6.73
C PHE A 192 10.97 -11.00 7.27
N GLU A 193 11.86 -11.36 8.19
CA GLU A 193 11.92 -12.70 8.79
C GLU A 193 10.64 -13.02 9.58
N ALA A 194 10.10 -12.07 10.32
CA ALA A 194 8.84 -12.27 11.05
C ALA A 194 7.65 -12.52 10.09
N ALA A 195 7.57 -11.78 9.00
CA ALA A 195 6.55 -12.00 7.96
C ALA A 195 6.74 -13.38 7.30
N GLN A 196 7.96 -13.74 6.92
CA GLN A 196 8.31 -15.02 6.30
C GLN A 196 7.95 -16.21 7.20
N GLN A 197 8.22 -16.15 8.51
CA GLN A 197 7.85 -17.18 9.48
C GLN A 197 6.34 -17.45 9.53
N ARG A 198 5.54 -16.48 9.13
CA ARG A 198 4.07 -16.60 9.07
C ARG A 198 3.55 -16.89 7.66
N GLY A 199 4.43 -17.00 6.67
CA GLY A 199 4.04 -17.18 5.27
C GLY A 199 3.33 -15.94 4.69
N ILE A 200 3.56 -14.74 5.27
CA ILE A 200 2.94 -13.50 4.84
C ILE A 200 3.89 -12.75 3.92
N PRO A 201 3.45 -12.27 2.75
CA PRO A 201 4.25 -11.43 1.87
C PRO A 201 4.77 -10.18 2.58
N CYS A 202 6.06 -9.85 2.38
CA CYS A 202 6.67 -8.63 2.89
C CYS A 202 6.97 -7.66 1.76
N GLY A 203 6.60 -6.40 1.93
CA GLY A 203 6.92 -5.30 1.03
C GLY A 203 7.84 -4.27 1.67
N ILE A 204 8.44 -3.44 0.84
CA ILE A 204 9.35 -2.39 1.30
C ILE A 204 9.28 -1.14 0.40
N TYR A 205 9.38 0.04 1.00
CA TYR A 205 9.54 1.28 0.25
C TYR A 205 11.01 1.46 -0.16
N THR A 206 11.28 1.54 -1.47
CA THR A 206 12.63 1.65 -2.03
C THR A 206 12.82 2.90 -2.90
N GLY A 207 11.78 3.36 -3.58
CA GLY A 207 11.74 4.62 -4.32
C GLY A 207 12.46 4.64 -5.68
N THR A 208 13.31 3.65 -5.99
CA THR A 208 14.02 3.55 -7.28
C THR A 208 13.96 2.14 -7.86
N VAL A 209 14.17 2.02 -9.17
CA VAL A 209 14.18 0.73 -9.88
C VAL A 209 15.32 -0.17 -9.38
N GLU A 210 16.50 0.41 -9.16
CA GLU A 210 17.70 -0.30 -8.70
C GLU A 210 17.47 -0.90 -7.31
N ALA A 211 17.00 -0.08 -6.36
CA ALA A 211 16.72 -0.53 -5.01
C ALA A 211 15.55 -1.54 -4.95
N ALA A 212 14.55 -1.39 -5.83
CA ALA A 212 13.48 -2.38 -5.95
C ALA A 212 14.00 -3.75 -6.44
N ARG A 213 14.89 -3.76 -7.43
CA ARG A 213 15.53 -5.00 -7.91
C ARG A 213 16.35 -5.68 -6.82
N GLU A 214 17.12 -4.90 -6.03
CA GLU A 214 17.87 -5.43 -4.90
C GLU A 214 16.92 -6.03 -3.84
N ALA A 215 15.83 -5.35 -3.52
CA ALA A 215 14.82 -5.86 -2.60
C ALA A 215 14.20 -7.18 -3.10
N PHE A 216 13.85 -7.27 -4.38
CA PHE A 216 13.37 -8.52 -4.97
C PHE A 216 14.42 -9.64 -4.91
N GLY A 217 15.70 -9.31 -5.14
CA GLY A 217 16.80 -10.25 -4.97
C GLY A 217 16.97 -10.77 -3.53
N LYS A 218 16.59 -9.98 -2.53
CA LYS A 218 16.55 -10.35 -1.10
C LYS A 218 15.27 -11.14 -0.72
N GLY A 219 14.31 -11.31 -1.64
CA GLY A 219 13.08 -12.07 -1.43
C GLY A 219 11.85 -11.24 -1.03
N TYR A 220 11.93 -9.91 -0.99
CA TYR A 220 10.75 -9.08 -0.79
C TYR A 220 9.74 -9.32 -1.91
N LYS A 221 8.47 -9.38 -1.54
CA LYS A 221 7.37 -9.61 -2.49
C LYS A 221 6.93 -8.34 -3.21
N LEU A 222 6.98 -7.20 -2.52
CA LEU A 222 6.52 -5.90 -2.98
C LEU A 222 7.65 -4.89 -2.83
N ALA A 223 7.89 -4.06 -3.85
CA ALA A 223 8.84 -2.95 -3.74
C ALA A 223 8.38 -1.75 -4.58
N VAL A 224 8.60 -0.53 -4.05
CA VAL A 224 8.27 0.71 -4.76
C VAL A 224 9.40 1.04 -5.73
N CYS A 225 9.14 0.96 -7.04
CA CYS A 225 10.15 1.24 -8.06
C CYS A 225 10.19 2.72 -8.50
N ALA A 226 9.11 3.48 -8.26
CA ALA A 226 9.02 4.90 -8.59
C ALA A 226 7.94 5.59 -7.77
N ASN A 227 8.08 6.91 -7.60
CA ASN A 227 7.01 7.76 -7.11
C ASN A 227 6.78 8.93 -8.06
N ASP A 228 5.56 9.44 -8.12
CA ASP A 228 5.14 10.47 -9.08
C ASP A 228 5.84 11.81 -8.87
N THR A 229 6.19 12.16 -7.63
CA THR A 229 6.87 13.42 -7.31
C THR A 229 8.30 13.44 -7.86
N ASP A 230 9.05 12.35 -7.72
CA ASP A 230 10.41 12.24 -8.24
C ASP A 230 10.43 12.12 -9.76
N VAL A 231 9.50 11.37 -10.34
CA VAL A 231 9.37 11.23 -11.80
C VAL A 231 9.05 12.60 -12.43
N ALA A 232 8.06 13.32 -11.88
CA ALA A 232 7.70 14.64 -12.40
C ALA A 232 8.85 15.64 -12.24
N ARG A 233 9.49 15.70 -11.07
CA ARG A 233 10.64 16.57 -10.81
C ARG A 233 11.80 16.29 -11.76
N ALA A 234 12.20 15.04 -11.92
CA ALA A 234 13.28 14.64 -12.81
C ALA A 234 12.98 15.00 -14.26
N GLY A 235 11.74 14.73 -14.75
CA GLY A 235 11.31 15.10 -16.10
C GLY A 235 11.35 16.59 -16.36
N PHE A 236 10.86 17.42 -15.44
CA PHE A 236 10.91 18.88 -15.58
C PHE A 236 12.34 19.41 -15.53
N MET A 237 13.20 18.91 -14.64
CA MET A 237 14.60 19.31 -14.58
C MET A 237 15.32 18.95 -15.90
N GLN A 238 15.14 17.75 -16.42
CA GLN A 238 15.73 17.32 -17.69
C GLN A 238 15.25 18.21 -18.86
N ALA A 239 13.96 18.50 -18.95
CA ALA A 239 13.39 19.33 -20.01
C ALA A 239 13.95 20.76 -20.04
N THR A 240 14.33 21.31 -18.87
CA THR A 240 14.83 22.69 -18.76
C THR A 240 16.34 22.83 -18.90
N GLN A 241 17.11 21.76 -18.70
CA GLN A 241 18.58 21.78 -18.77
C GLN A 241 19.12 22.11 -20.17
N GLY A 242 18.45 21.71 -21.23
CA GLY A 242 18.87 21.96 -22.62
C GLY A 242 18.51 23.34 -23.19
N VAL A 243 17.71 24.13 -22.49
CA VAL A 243 17.19 25.43 -23.01
C VAL A 243 18.02 26.61 -22.52
N ARG A 244 18.83 26.46 -21.48
CA ARG A 244 19.61 27.54 -20.84
C ARG A 244 21.11 27.46 -21.11
N ALA A 245 21.53 26.66 -22.10
CA ALA A 245 22.91 26.53 -22.52
C ALA A 245 23.26 27.53 -23.63
#